data_ad80ae32d4810ff62d4147b4f37b5151
#
_entry.id   ad80ae32d4810ff62d4147b4f37b5151
#
_cell.length_a   1.000
_cell.length_b   1.000
_cell.length_c   1.000
_cell.angle_alpha   90.00
_cell.angle_beta   90.00
_cell.angle_gamma   90.00
#
_symmetry.space_group_name_H-M   'P 1'
#
loop_
_entity.id
_entity.type
_entity.pdbx_description
1 polymer ?
#
loop_
_entity_poly.entity_id
_entity_poly.type
_entity_poly.pdbx_seq_one_letter_code
_entity_poly.pdbx_strand_id
1 'polypeptide(L)'
;MSDANPVLAPWQQRVHDHAAVALDAGKLGHAQLFCGPVHMGKHAVALQLARRLMCTQPVAGGAPCGKCRGCELMVAGTHPDFMDISFIPTRDGSKLRTEIVIEQIRALSEQLTLTPQFGGAQVAIIDPADMINHAASNALLKTLEEPVPGRHLWLVSARPEKLSATIRSRCQRLEFRLPPRDEARAWLQAQGHPQKAADEALDAARGHPGLADAWLHDGGIALRREVAADLAKLARGDLGAVEAAQRWTAGDDTAMRLRHAADLALAEAASLTAPARMRKLAAWFDAANRTRELLQTTVRADLAVAELLLAWRG
;
A
#
# COMPACT_ATOMS: atom_id res chain seq x y z
N MET A 1 -9.91 -2.71 21.16
CA MET A 1 -11.16 -2.00 20.81
C MET A 1 -10.77 -1.02 19.70
N SER A 2 -11.09 -1.37 18.46
CA SER A 2 -10.79 -0.51 17.30
C SER A 2 -11.82 0.64 17.34
N ASP A 3 -11.32 1.90 17.35
CA ASP A 3 -12.18 3.08 17.33
C ASP A 3 -13.19 2.99 16.19
N ALA A 4 -14.45 3.24 16.49
CA ALA A 4 -15.56 3.16 15.54
C ALA A 4 -15.36 4.09 14.32
N ASN A 5 -14.46 5.05 14.41
CA ASN A 5 -14.15 6.01 13.36
C ASN A 5 -12.68 6.48 13.47
N PRO A 6 -11.70 5.74 12.88
CA PRO A 6 -10.30 6.13 12.96
C PRO A 6 -10.10 7.53 12.34
N VAL A 7 -9.29 8.35 13.01
CA VAL A 7 -8.97 9.70 12.53
C VAL A 7 -8.16 9.60 11.25
N LEU A 8 -8.65 10.16 10.17
CA LEU A 8 -7.96 10.23 8.90
C LEU A 8 -6.85 11.29 8.95
N ALA A 9 -5.71 10.99 8.34
CA ALA A 9 -4.67 11.99 8.10
C ALA A 9 -5.17 13.10 7.15
N PRO A 10 -4.61 14.32 7.18
CA PRO A 10 -5.12 15.44 6.38
C PRO A 10 -5.25 15.15 4.87
N TRP A 11 -4.28 14.43 4.28
CA TRP A 11 -4.35 14.04 2.86
C TRP A 11 -5.42 12.98 2.60
N GLN A 12 -5.68 12.08 3.56
CA GLN A 12 -6.75 11.09 3.49
C GLN A 12 -8.12 11.78 3.61
N GLN A 13 -8.23 12.73 4.53
CA GLN A 13 -9.44 13.52 4.74
C GLN A 13 -9.84 14.29 3.48
N ARG A 14 -8.89 14.91 2.78
CA ARG A 14 -9.17 15.60 1.51
C ARG A 14 -9.77 14.68 0.45
N VAL A 15 -9.22 13.45 0.30
CA VAL A 15 -9.75 12.46 -0.66
C VAL A 15 -11.12 11.95 -0.22
N HIS A 16 -11.27 11.67 1.09
CA HIS A 16 -12.55 11.27 1.68
C HIS A 16 -13.64 12.30 1.43
N ASP A 17 -13.38 13.57 1.74
CA ASP A 17 -14.40 14.65 1.63
C ASP A 17 -14.79 14.89 0.18
N HIS A 18 -13.82 14.85 -0.74
CA HIS A 18 -14.12 14.92 -2.17
C HIS A 18 -15.04 13.79 -2.62
N ALA A 19 -14.75 12.55 -2.22
CA ALA A 19 -15.56 11.39 -2.56
C ALA A 19 -16.94 11.42 -1.85
N ALA A 20 -16.99 11.86 -0.59
CA ALA A 20 -18.23 11.97 0.18
C ALA A 20 -19.20 12.97 -0.45
N VAL A 21 -18.72 14.14 -0.87
CA VAL A 21 -19.53 15.13 -1.60
C VAL A 21 -20.09 14.56 -2.90
N ALA A 22 -19.26 13.82 -3.67
CA ALA A 22 -19.71 13.17 -4.89
C ALA A 22 -20.74 12.07 -4.62
N LEU A 23 -20.57 11.32 -3.52
CA LEU A 23 -21.48 10.27 -3.07
C LEU A 23 -22.86 10.85 -2.71
N ASP A 24 -22.88 11.90 -1.89
CA ASP A 24 -24.12 12.56 -1.45
C ASP A 24 -24.89 13.20 -2.61
N ALA A 25 -24.17 13.68 -3.62
CA ALA A 25 -24.74 14.21 -4.84
C ALA A 25 -25.20 13.12 -5.84
N GLY A 26 -25.02 11.84 -5.52
CA GLY A 26 -25.29 10.71 -6.44
C GLY A 26 -24.39 10.68 -7.67
N LYS A 27 -23.25 11.36 -7.61
CA LYS A 27 -22.26 11.48 -8.72
C LYS A 27 -21.05 10.56 -8.57
N LEU A 28 -20.93 9.87 -7.44
CA LEU A 28 -19.89 8.86 -7.28
C LEU A 28 -20.27 7.63 -8.11
N GLY A 29 -19.46 7.31 -9.11
CA GLY A 29 -19.71 6.14 -9.96
C GLY A 29 -19.74 4.83 -9.14
N HIS A 30 -20.23 3.76 -9.75
CA HIS A 30 -20.27 2.44 -9.10
C HIS A 30 -18.88 1.85 -8.86
N ALA A 31 -17.90 2.16 -9.71
CA ALA A 31 -16.52 1.66 -9.61
C ALA A 31 -15.54 2.80 -9.32
N GLN A 32 -14.80 2.67 -8.21
CA GLN A 32 -13.76 3.61 -7.80
C GLN A 32 -12.39 2.91 -7.79
N LEU A 33 -11.35 3.61 -8.25
CA LEU A 33 -9.96 3.19 -8.13
C LEU A 33 -9.21 4.15 -7.19
N PHE A 34 -9.03 3.70 -5.94
CA PHE A 34 -8.19 4.38 -4.93
C PHE A 34 -6.73 4.09 -5.25
N CYS A 35 -6.03 5.03 -5.86
CA CYS A 35 -4.68 4.81 -6.37
C CYS A 35 -3.68 5.81 -5.79
N GLY A 36 -2.44 5.36 -5.65
CA GLY A 36 -1.33 6.14 -5.08
C GLY A 36 -0.36 5.27 -4.29
N PRO A 37 0.74 5.83 -3.75
CA PRO A 37 1.77 5.05 -3.08
C PRO A 37 1.24 4.16 -1.95
N VAL A 38 1.98 3.11 -1.59
CA VAL A 38 1.67 2.26 -0.42
C VAL A 38 1.64 3.10 0.87
N HIS A 39 1.04 2.63 1.94
CA HIS A 39 0.95 3.32 3.25
C HIS A 39 0.31 4.72 3.25
N MET A 40 -0.42 5.10 2.20
CA MET A 40 -1.17 6.38 2.16
C MET A 40 -2.57 6.30 2.79
N GLY A 41 -2.96 5.13 3.30
CA GLY A 41 -4.26 4.91 3.94
C GLY A 41 -5.43 4.82 2.97
N LYS A 42 -5.20 4.39 1.74
CA LYS A 42 -6.23 4.23 0.71
C LYS A 42 -7.40 3.36 1.16
N HIS A 43 -7.09 2.19 1.75
CA HIS A 43 -8.08 1.28 2.31
C HIS A 43 -8.90 1.94 3.45
N ALA A 44 -8.24 2.68 4.34
CA ALA A 44 -8.91 3.36 5.43
C ALA A 44 -9.97 4.36 4.93
N VAL A 45 -9.65 5.11 3.88
CA VAL A 45 -10.60 6.04 3.24
C VAL A 45 -11.74 5.28 2.56
N ALA A 46 -11.45 4.20 1.83
CA ALA A 46 -12.48 3.36 1.22
C ALA A 46 -13.42 2.77 2.29
N LEU A 47 -12.87 2.26 3.39
CA LEU A 47 -13.64 1.72 4.50
C LEU A 47 -14.51 2.78 5.18
N GLN A 48 -14.01 4.01 5.36
CA GLN A 48 -14.80 5.12 5.91
C GLN A 48 -15.99 5.48 5.01
N LEU A 49 -15.78 5.54 3.70
CA LEU A 49 -16.85 5.76 2.72
C LEU A 49 -17.85 4.59 2.72
N ALA A 50 -17.39 3.35 2.86
CA ALA A 50 -18.27 2.19 2.99
C ALA A 50 -19.11 2.27 4.26
N ARG A 51 -18.53 2.63 5.42
CA ARG A 51 -19.27 2.85 6.68
C ARG A 51 -20.36 3.91 6.55
N ARG A 52 -20.12 4.95 5.75
CA ARG A 52 -21.11 5.98 5.44
C ARG A 52 -22.34 5.38 4.70
N LEU A 53 -22.09 4.53 3.71
CA LEU A 53 -23.15 3.84 2.93
C LEU A 53 -23.90 2.77 3.75
N MET A 54 -23.18 2.07 4.63
CA MET A 54 -23.77 1.00 5.47
C MET A 54 -24.52 1.53 6.69
N CYS A 55 -24.40 2.82 7.00
CA CYS A 55 -25.11 3.43 8.13
C CYS A 55 -26.58 3.66 7.78
N THR A 56 -27.49 3.03 8.55
CA THR A 56 -28.94 3.19 8.36
C THR A 56 -29.51 4.47 8.99
N GLN A 57 -28.73 5.19 9.81
CA GLN A 57 -29.13 6.40 10.54
C GLN A 57 -27.99 7.43 10.51
N PRO A 58 -27.58 7.93 9.33
CA PRO A 58 -26.48 8.88 9.25
C PRO A 58 -26.78 10.16 10.03
N VAL A 59 -25.75 10.74 10.64
CA VAL A 59 -25.84 12.04 11.32
C VAL A 59 -25.70 13.18 10.30
N ALA A 60 -25.84 14.44 10.78
CA ALA A 60 -25.66 15.61 9.94
C ALA A 60 -24.35 15.54 9.12
N GLY A 61 -24.42 15.87 7.83
CA GLY A 61 -23.31 15.73 6.90
C GLY A 61 -23.08 14.28 6.42
N GLY A 62 -24.02 13.35 6.70
CA GLY A 62 -24.01 11.95 6.22
C GLY A 62 -22.97 11.05 6.88
N ALA A 63 -22.29 11.49 7.96
CA ALA A 63 -21.32 10.65 8.67
C ALA A 63 -22.02 9.47 9.37
N PRO A 64 -21.35 8.32 9.52
CA PRO A 64 -21.92 7.15 10.19
C PRO A 64 -22.22 7.46 11.66
N CYS A 65 -23.39 7.04 12.16
CA CYS A 65 -23.82 7.34 13.54
C CYS A 65 -23.06 6.53 14.61
N GLY A 66 -22.35 5.47 14.24
CA GLY A 66 -21.57 4.60 15.13
C GLY A 66 -22.39 3.64 16.02
N LYS A 67 -23.71 3.74 16.04
CA LYS A 67 -24.59 3.01 16.99
C LYS A 67 -25.76 2.25 16.38
N CYS A 68 -26.04 2.40 15.09
CA CYS A 68 -27.08 1.61 14.43
C CYS A 68 -26.56 0.20 14.10
N ARG A 69 -27.46 -0.72 13.80
CA ARG A 69 -27.11 -2.11 13.49
C ARG A 69 -26.11 -2.23 12.35
N GLY A 70 -26.22 -1.40 11.29
CA GLY A 70 -25.24 -1.36 10.20
C GLY A 70 -23.84 -0.97 10.71
N CYS A 71 -23.73 0.08 11.53
CA CYS A 71 -22.46 0.49 12.11
C CYS A 71 -21.82 -0.59 13.00
N GLU A 72 -22.63 -1.25 13.85
CA GLU A 72 -22.17 -2.35 14.71
C GLU A 72 -21.62 -3.52 13.88
N LEU A 73 -22.33 -3.93 12.84
CA LEU A 73 -21.91 -5.01 11.95
C LEU A 73 -20.65 -4.64 11.14
N MET A 74 -20.49 -3.37 10.73
CA MET A 74 -19.26 -2.88 10.10
C MET A 74 -18.07 -2.93 11.06
N VAL A 75 -18.24 -2.58 12.33
CA VAL A 75 -17.19 -2.69 13.36
C VAL A 75 -16.85 -4.15 13.63
N ALA A 76 -17.84 -5.03 13.66
CA ALA A 76 -17.66 -6.47 13.85
C ALA A 76 -17.08 -7.19 12.61
N GLY A 77 -17.00 -6.53 11.44
CA GLY A 77 -16.55 -7.13 10.18
C GLY A 77 -17.51 -8.18 9.61
N THR A 78 -18.80 -8.11 9.99
CA THR A 78 -19.83 -9.12 9.63
C THR A 78 -21.05 -8.51 8.92
N HIS A 79 -20.90 -7.31 8.36
CA HIS A 79 -22.00 -6.68 7.62
C HIS A 79 -22.30 -7.45 6.33
N PRO A 80 -23.52 -7.96 6.10
CA PRO A 80 -23.83 -8.83 4.96
C PRO A 80 -23.74 -8.12 3.60
N ASP A 81 -23.91 -6.79 3.57
CA ASP A 81 -23.85 -5.96 2.36
C ASP A 81 -22.45 -5.33 2.14
N PHE A 82 -21.45 -5.73 2.94
CA PHE A 82 -20.08 -5.27 2.82
C PHE A 82 -19.11 -6.45 2.61
N MET A 83 -18.25 -6.34 1.62
CA MET A 83 -17.22 -7.33 1.32
C MET A 83 -15.86 -6.66 1.27
N ASP A 84 -14.89 -7.22 1.98
CA ASP A 84 -13.49 -6.80 1.96
C ASP A 84 -12.64 -7.97 1.45
N ILE A 85 -12.16 -7.86 0.22
CA ILE A 85 -11.44 -8.91 -0.50
C ILE A 85 -9.95 -8.62 -0.45
N SER A 86 -9.21 -9.52 0.18
CA SER A 86 -7.77 -9.47 0.27
C SER A 86 -7.15 -10.86 0.09
N PHE A 87 -5.87 -11.01 0.40
CA PHE A 87 -5.22 -12.32 0.35
C PHE A 87 -5.85 -13.31 1.33
N ILE A 88 -6.10 -14.52 0.87
CA ILE A 88 -6.61 -15.63 1.68
C ILE A 88 -5.50 -16.67 1.93
N PRO A 89 -5.61 -17.49 2.97
CA PRO A 89 -4.69 -18.60 3.18
C PRO A 89 -4.62 -19.56 1.99
N THR A 90 -3.45 -20.16 1.79
CA THR A 90 -3.29 -21.32 0.89
C THR A 90 -4.15 -22.48 1.37
N ARG A 91 -4.39 -23.49 0.51
CA ARG A 91 -5.26 -24.64 0.86
C ARG A 91 -4.79 -25.40 2.10
N ASP A 92 -3.50 -25.42 2.35
CA ASP A 92 -2.88 -26.06 3.53
C ASP A 92 -2.84 -25.14 4.76
N GLY A 93 -3.27 -23.87 4.60
CA GLY A 93 -3.27 -22.86 5.67
C GLY A 93 -1.89 -22.36 6.11
N SER A 94 -0.80 -22.80 5.47
CA SER A 94 0.57 -22.52 5.90
C SER A 94 1.02 -21.08 5.62
N LYS A 95 0.46 -20.46 4.57
CA LYS A 95 0.85 -19.11 4.11
C LYS A 95 -0.37 -18.36 3.55
N LEU A 96 -0.27 -17.05 3.44
CA LEU A 96 -1.20 -16.26 2.63
C LEU A 96 -0.84 -16.42 1.15
N ARG A 97 -1.84 -16.44 0.29
CA ARG A 97 -1.63 -16.34 -1.15
C ARG A 97 -1.02 -15.00 -1.48
N THR A 98 -0.30 -14.93 -2.57
CA THR A 98 0.31 -13.69 -3.10
C THR A 98 -0.53 -13.03 -4.17
N GLU A 99 -1.68 -13.63 -4.51
CA GLU A 99 -2.61 -13.16 -5.54
C GLU A 99 -4.06 -13.33 -5.09
N ILE A 100 -4.92 -12.44 -5.58
CA ILE A 100 -6.39 -12.58 -5.49
C ILE A 100 -6.84 -13.45 -6.66
N VAL A 101 -7.52 -14.54 -6.33
CA VAL A 101 -7.86 -15.60 -7.27
C VAL A 101 -9.30 -15.49 -7.78
N ILE A 102 -9.57 -16.16 -8.91
CA ILE A 102 -10.86 -16.09 -9.62
C ILE A 102 -12.06 -16.50 -8.75
N GLU A 103 -11.88 -17.44 -7.84
CA GLU A 103 -12.93 -17.92 -6.94
C GLU A 103 -13.45 -16.81 -6.04
N GLN A 104 -12.55 -15.95 -5.53
CA GLN A 104 -12.92 -14.78 -4.71
C GLN A 104 -13.73 -13.77 -5.52
N ILE A 105 -13.34 -13.51 -6.76
CA ILE A 105 -14.04 -12.56 -7.64
C ILE A 105 -15.39 -13.10 -8.10
N ARG A 106 -15.52 -14.41 -8.35
CA ARG A 106 -16.81 -15.03 -8.67
C ARG A 106 -17.78 -14.94 -7.50
N ALA A 107 -17.34 -15.29 -6.29
CA ALA A 107 -18.15 -15.19 -5.09
C ALA A 107 -18.59 -13.72 -4.83
N LEU A 108 -17.68 -12.76 -5.01
CA LEU A 108 -18.00 -11.32 -4.93
C LEU A 108 -19.06 -10.94 -5.98
N SER A 109 -18.89 -11.34 -7.24
CA SER A 109 -19.83 -11.00 -8.31
C SER A 109 -21.22 -11.60 -8.06
N GLU A 110 -21.29 -12.83 -7.58
CA GLU A 110 -22.55 -13.48 -7.19
C GLU A 110 -23.23 -12.71 -6.04
N GLN A 111 -22.49 -12.34 -5.00
CA GLN A 111 -23.02 -11.57 -3.88
C GLN A 111 -23.56 -10.21 -4.31
N LEU A 112 -22.90 -9.51 -5.22
CA LEU A 112 -23.36 -8.22 -5.76
C LEU A 112 -24.65 -8.31 -6.60
N THR A 113 -25.08 -9.50 -7.04
CA THR A 113 -26.37 -9.68 -7.73
C THR A 113 -27.54 -9.82 -6.74
N LEU A 114 -27.27 -10.15 -5.48
CA LEU A 114 -28.30 -10.34 -4.47
C LEU A 114 -28.89 -9.00 -4.00
N THR A 115 -30.11 -9.03 -3.48
CA THR A 115 -30.72 -7.85 -2.86
C THR A 115 -30.03 -7.52 -1.54
N PRO A 116 -29.68 -6.23 -1.28
CA PRO A 116 -29.10 -5.83 0.00
C PRO A 116 -30.03 -6.18 1.17
N GLN A 117 -29.47 -6.75 2.22
CA GLN A 117 -30.27 -7.14 3.40
C GLN A 117 -30.81 -5.94 4.19
N PHE A 118 -30.11 -4.81 4.14
CA PHE A 118 -30.53 -3.56 4.81
C PHE A 118 -31.22 -2.57 3.86
N GLY A 119 -31.56 -2.99 2.62
CA GLY A 119 -32.32 -2.19 1.67
C GLY A 119 -31.59 -0.99 1.05
N GLY A 120 -30.30 -0.82 1.36
CA GLY A 120 -29.46 0.28 0.88
C GLY A 120 -28.53 -0.13 -0.26
N ALA A 121 -27.24 0.17 -0.08
CA ALA A 121 -26.20 -0.18 -1.01
C ALA A 121 -25.47 -1.48 -0.62
N GLN A 122 -24.78 -2.09 -1.56
CA GLN A 122 -23.71 -3.07 -1.30
C GLN A 122 -22.37 -2.48 -1.71
N VAL A 123 -21.33 -2.73 -0.93
CA VAL A 123 -19.97 -2.27 -1.19
C VAL A 123 -19.02 -3.43 -1.16
N ALA A 124 -18.20 -3.56 -2.20
CA ALA A 124 -17.08 -4.48 -2.24
C ALA A 124 -15.77 -3.69 -2.38
N ILE A 125 -14.82 -3.91 -1.49
CA ILE A 125 -13.45 -3.40 -1.57
C ILE A 125 -12.54 -4.55 -1.98
N ILE A 126 -11.63 -4.31 -2.93
CA ILE A 126 -10.57 -5.26 -3.32
C ILE A 126 -9.22 -4.59 -3.04
N ASP A 127 -8.46 -5.10 -2.08
CA ASP A 127 -7.15 -4.59 -1.66
C ASP A 127 -6.16 -5.73 -1.37
N PRO A 128 -5.03 -5.81 -2.08
CA PRO A 128 -4.56 -4.95 -3.17
C PRO A 128 -5.08 -5.39 -4.56
N ALA A 129 -5.73 -4.49 -5.29
CA ALA A 129 -6.31 -4.80 -6.59
C ALA A 129 -5.24 -5.08 -7.68
N ASP A 130 -4.03 -4.52 -7.55
CA ASP A 130 -2.91 -4.80 -8.46
C ASP A 130 -2.30 -6.21 -8.30
N MET A 131 -2.85 -7.01 -7.38
CA MET A 131 -2.48 -8.42 -7.18
C MET A 131 -3.60 -9.38 -7.60
N ILE A 132 -4.59 -8.90 -8.33
CA ILE A 132 -5.60 -9.75 -8.97
C ILE A 132 -4.93 -10.51 -10.12
N ASN A 133 -5.05 -11.84 -10.15
CA ASN A 133 -4.50 -12.64 -11.26
C ASN A 133 -5.30 -12.46 -12.56
N HIS A 134 -4.74 -12.91 -13.67
CA HIS A 134 -5.33 -12.70 -15.00
C HIS A 134 -6.77 -13.26 -15.12
N ALA A 135 -7.03 -14.45 -14.61
CA ALA A 135 -8.35 -15.08 -14.67
C ALA A 135 -9.38 -14.32 -13.83
N ALA A 136 -8.99 -13.87 -12.62
CA ALA A 136 -9.82 -13.04 -11.75
C ALA A 136 -10.08 -11.65 -12.36
N SER A 137 -9.07 -11.06 -13.01
CA SER A 137 -9.18 -9.78 -13.73
C SER A 137 -10.27 -9.86 -14.83
N ASN A 138 -10.26 -10.92 -15.63
CA ASN A 138 -11.27 -11.12 -16.66
C ASN A 138 -12.67 -11.35 -16.08
N ALA A 139 -12.79 -12.11 -14.99
CA ALA A 139 -14.08 -12.32 -14.32
C ALA A 139 -14.68 -11.01 -13.78
N LEU A 140 -13.83 -10.06 -13.32
CA LEU A 140 -14.26 -8.78 -12.77
C LEU A 140 -14.86 -7.85 -13.84
N LEU A 141 -14.47 -7.99 -15.12
CA LEU A 141 -14.91 -7.10 -16.20
C LEU A 141 -16.42 -7.07 -16.35
N LYS A 142 -17.10 -8.23 -16.24
CA LYS A 142 -18.57 -8.29 -16.34
C LYS A 142 -19.25 -7.43 -15.27
N THR A 143 -18.78 -7.50 -14.03
CA THR A 143 -19.32 -6.70 -12.91
C THR A 143 -19.08 -5.20 -13.10
N LEU A 144 -17.98 -4.82 -13.77
CA LEU A 144 -17.68 -3.43 -14.10
C LEU A 144 -18.49 -2.90 -15.29
N GLU A 145 -18.86 -3.77 -16.25
CA GLU A 145 -19.59 -3.39 -17.46
C GLU A 145 -21.10 -3.32 -17.24
N GLU A 146 -21.64 -4.18 -16.39
CA GLU A 146 -23.07 -4.31 -16.14
C GLU A 146 -23.38 -4.02 -14.65
N PRO A 147 -23.21 -2.76 -14.19
CA PRO A 147 -23.39 -2.44 -12.79
C PRO A 147 -24.88 -2.51 -12.39
N VAL A 148 -25.16 -3.21 -11.31
CA VAL A 148 -26.48 -3.19 -10.68
C VAL A 148 -26.62 -1.91 -9.84
N PRO A 149 -27.73 -1.17 -9.91
CA PRO A 149 -27.94 0.05 -9.11
C PRO A 149 -27.72 -0.19 -7.61
N GLY A 150 -27.09 0.77 -6.93
CA GLY A 150 -26.76 0.64 -5.51
C GLY A 150 -25.62 -0.34 -5.19
N ARG A 151 -24.86 -0.78 -6.19
CA ARG A 151 -23.67 -1.62 -6.00
C ARG A 151 -22.41 -0.80 -6.23
N HIS A 152 -21.47 -0.91 -5.31
CA HIS A 152 -20.22 -0.19 -5.36
C HIS A 152 -19.06 -1.18 -5.34
N LEU A 153 -18.19 -1.09 -6.35
CA LEU A 153 -17.00 -1.90 -6.49
C LEU A 153 -15.77 -1.00 -6.42
N TRP A 154 -15.01 -1.10 -5.35
CA TRP A 154 -13.89 -0.22 -5.06
C TRP A 154 -12.57 -0.98 -5.09
N LEU A 155 -11.65 -0.52 -5.91
CA LEU A 155 -10.34 -1.11 -6.12
C LEU A 155 -9.29 -0.26 -5.42
N VAL A 156 -8.46 -0.85 -4.58
CA VAL A 156 -7.35 -0.18 -3.90
C VAL A 156 -6.05 -0.68 -4.52
N SER A 157 -5.24 0.22 -5.08
CA SER A 157 -4.01 -0.15 -5.77
C SER A 157 -2.86 0.82 -5.47
N ALA A 158 -1.68 0.26 -5.25
CA ALA A 158 -0.44 1.02 -5.21
C ALA A 158 0.25 1.10 -6.59
N ARG A 159 -0.11 0.21 -7.50
CA ARG A 159 0.47 0.09 -8.85
C ARG A 159 -0.65 -0.06 -9.88
N PRO A 160 -1.43 1.01 -10.09
CA PRO A 160 -2.59 0.96 -10.99
C PRO A 160 -2.22 0.57 -12.42
N GLU A 161 -0.97 0.75 -12.84
CA GLU A 161 -0.46 0.32 -14.14
C GLU A 161 -0.44 -1.21 -14.32
N LYS A 162 -0.45 -1.99 -13.24
CA LYS A 162 -0.59 -3.45 -13.28
C LYS A 162 -2.01 -3.93 -13.56
N LEU A 163 -3.00 -3.08 -13.31
CA LEU A 163 -4.38 -3.37 -13.72
C LEU A 163 -4.52 -3.24 -15.24
N SER A 164 -5.34 -4.09 -15.85
CA SER A 164 -5.62 -3.99 -17.28
C SER A 164 -6.19 -2.62 -17.65
N ALA A 165 -5.89 -2.15 -18.86
CA ALA A 165 -6.42 -0.88 -19.36
C ALA A 165 -7.96 -0.86 -19.33
N THR A 166 -8.58 -2.01 -19.57
CA THR A 166 -10.03 -2.23 -19.55
C THR A 166 -10.64 -1.99 -18.17
N ILE A 167 -10.01 -2.46 -17.08
CA ILE A 167 -10.46 -2.18 -15.71
C ILE A 167 -10.27 -0.70 -15.40
N ARG A 168 -9.08 -0.15 -15.71
CA ARG A 168 -8.76 1.24 -15.39
C ARG A 168 -9.68 2.25 -16.08
N SER A 169 -10.12 1.97 -17.30
CA SER A 169 -11.00 2.86 -18.07
C SER A 169 -12.43 2.91 -17.54
N ARG A 170 -12.85 1.89 -16.77
CA ARG A 170 -14.20 1.78 -16.19
C ARG A 170 -14.29 2.28 -14.75
N CYS A 171 -13.16 2.60 -14.14
CA CYS A 171 -13.10 3.09 -12.77
C CYS A 171 -12.85 4.61 -12.73
N GLN A 172 -13.60 5.30 -11.91
CA GLN A 172 -13.31 6.70 -11.54
C GLN A 172 -12.13 6.70 -10.57
N ARG A 173 -11.10 7.53 -10.84
CA ARG A 173 -9.89 7.56 -10.02
C ARG A 173 -10.02 8.51 -8.84
N LEU A 174 -9.63 8.00 -7.66
CA LEU A 174 -9.40 8.78 -6.44
C LEU A 174 -7.90 8.69 -6.12
N GLU A 175 -7.18 9.76 -6.43
CA GLU A 175 -5.72 9.77 -6.39
C GLU A 175 -5.20 10.27 -5.04
N PHE A 176 -4.32 9.48 -4.43
CA PHE A 176 -3.59 9.82 -3.20
C PHE A 176 -2.21 10.33 -3.57
N ARG A 177 -1.94 11.57 -3.25
CA ARG A 177 -0.65 12.23 -3.48
C ARG A 177 0.07 12.44 -2.16
N LEU A 178 1.41 12.47 -2.22
CA LEU A 178 2.21 12.82 -1.06
C LEU A 178 1.85 14.25 -0.60
N PRO A 179 1.64 14.44 0.70
CA PRO A 179 1.38 15.77 1.24
C PRO A 179 2.65 16.64 1.22
N PRO A 180 2.51 17.97 1.37
CA PRO A 180 3.64 18.84 1.65
C PRO A 180 4.43 18.37 2.88
N ARG A 181 5.77 18.58 2.88
CA ARG A 181 6.67 18.10 3.94
C ARG A 181 6.23 18.56 5.35
N ASP A 182 5.80 19.81 5.47
CA ASP A 182 5.38 20.35 6.76
C ASP A 182 4.11 19.69 7.31
N GLU A 183 3.16 19.37 6.43
CA GLU A 183 1.96 18.59 6.78
C GLU A 183 2.33 17.17 7.21
N ALA A 184 3.22 16.50 6.47
CA ALA A 184 3.71 15.17 6.80
C ALA A 184 4.42 15.15 8.16
N ARG A 185 5.28 16.15 8.42
CA ARG A 185 5.97 16.32 9.71
C ARG A 185 4.99 16.55 10.86
N ALA A 186 4.06 17.48 10.70
CA ALA A 186 3.06 17.77 11.73
C ALA A 186 2.21 16.52 12.07
N TRP A 187 1.85 15.74 11.06
CA TRP A 187 1.13 14.50 11.28
C TRP A 187 1.97 13.46 12.05
N LEU A 188 3.24 13.25 11.69
CA LEU A 188 4.15 12.34 12.43
C LEU A 188 4.32 12.76 13.88
N GLN A 189 4.44 14.07 14.14
CA GLN A 189 4.50 14.60 15.51
C GLN A 189 3.20 14.32 16.29
N ALA A 190 2.03 14.42 15.61
CA ALA A 190 0.75 14.07 16.22
C ALA A 190 0.61 12.55 16.48
N GLN A 191 1.36 11.69 15.76
CA GLN A 191 1.51 10.26 16.08
C GLN A 191 2.45 9.99 17.25
N GLY A 192 3.06 11.03 17.84
CA GLY A 192 3.96 10.90 19.00
C GLY A 192 5.44 10.85 18.66
N HIS A 193 5.84 10.98 17.41
CA HIS A 193 7.24 10.95 17.03
C HIS A 193 7.94 12.29 17.31
N PRO A 194 9.15 12.30 17.94
CA PRO A 194 9.95 13.50 18.12
C PRO A 194 10.31 14.13 16.77
N GLN A 195 10.37 15.46 16.71
CA GLN A 195 10.64 16.21 15.46
C GLN A 195 11.87 15.69 14.71
N LYS A 196 13.00 15.49 15.41
CA LYS A 196 14.25 15.00 14.80
C LYS A 196 14.08 13.62 14.15
N ALA A 197 13.36 12.71 14.80
CA ALA A 197 13.07 11.38 14.27
C ALA A 197 12.12 11.44 13.07
N ALA A 198 11.10 12.30 13.15
CA ALA A 198 10.15 12.53 12.05
C ALA A 198 10.86 13.10 10.81
N ASP A 199 11.74 14.08 10.97
CA ASP A 199 12.52 14.66 9.88
C ASP A 199 13.45 13.62 9.23
N GLU A 200 14.20 12.85 10.04
CA GLU A 200 15.06 11.77 9.54
C GLU A 200 14.27 10.70 8.77
N ALA A 201 13.12 10.29 9.31
CA ALA A 201 12.28 9.28 8.67
C ALA A 201 11.65 9.80 7.39
N LEU A 202 11.22 11.07 7.35
CA LEU A 202 10.70 11.69 6.11
C LEU A 202 11.78 11.81 5.04
N ASP A 203 13.01 12.16 5.41
CA ASP A 203 14.12 12.17 4.45
C ASP A 203 14.40 10.80 3.90
N ALA A 204 14.45 9.79 4.78
CA ALA A 204 14.62 8.40 4.39
C ALA A 204 13.49 7.89 3.50
N ALA A 205 12.24 8.26 3.80
CA ALA A 205 11.03 7.87 3.08
C ALA A 205 10.70 8.81 1.90
N ARG A 206 11.57 9.77 1.56
CA ARG A 206 11.37 10.75 0.47
C ARG A 206 10.04 11.52 0.59
N GLY A 207 9.74 11.99 1.79
CA GLY A 207 8.53 12.76 2.08
C GLY A 207 7.26 11.92 2.23
N HIS A 208 7.37 10.60 2.28
CA HIS A 208 6.25 9.68 2.39
C HIS A 208 5.86 9.43 3.86
N PRO A 209 4.79 10.06 4.40
CA PRO A 209 4.53 10.05 5.84
C PRO A 209 4.18 8.67 6.39
N GLY A 210 3.30 7.92 5.73
CA GLY A 210 2.90 6.60 6.22
C GLY A 210 4.03 5.56 6.17
N LEU A 211 4.98 5.71 5.23
CA LEU A 211 6.18 4.88 5.21
C LEU A 211 7.17 5.29 6.31
N ALA A 212 7.32 6.60 6.55
CA ALA A 212 8.14 7.12 7.63
C ALA A 212 7.63 6.65 9.00
N ASP A 213 6.31 6.71 9.20
CA ASP A 213 5.66 6.22 10.41
C ASP A 213 5.90 4.72 10.62
N ALA A 214 5.68 3.89 9.60
CA ALA A 214 5.96 2.47 9.66
C ALA A 214 7.42 2.19 10.06
N TRP A 215 8.39 2.86 9.44
CA TRP A 215 9.80 2.67 9.75
C TRP A 215 10.23 3.17 11.14
N LEU A 216 9.50 4.12 11.71
CA LEU A 216 9.71 4.57 13.08
C LEU A 216 9.19 3.54 14.09
N HIS A 217 8.10 2.84 13.77
CA HIS A 217 7.50 1.82 14.63
C HIS A 217 8.19 0.46 14.55
N ASP A 218 8.57 0.01 13.34
CA ASP A 218 9.09 -1.34 13.09
C ASP A 218 10.63 -1.43 13.08
N GLY A 219 11.33 -0.34 13.44
CA GLY A 219 12.79 -0.32 13.47
C GLY A 219 13.46 -0.09 12.10
N GLY A 220 12.70 0.18 11.05
CA GLY A 220 13.22 0.38 9.70
C GLY A 220 14.26 1.51 9.60
N ILE A 221 14.17 2.55 10.44
CA ILE A 221 15.18 3.62 10.50
C ILE A 221 16.50 3.13 11.13
N ALA A 222 16.43 2.28 12.16
CA ALA A 222 17.64 1.67 12.73
C ALA A 222 18.32 0.76 11.70
N LEU A 223 17.54 -0.07 11.01
CA LEU A 223 18.01 -0.92 9.92
C LEU A 223 18.67 -0.11 8.80
N ARG A 224 18.11 1.04 8.43
CA ARG A 224 18.72 1.95 7.43
C ARG A 224 20.09 2.45 7.87
N ARG A 225 20.25 2.78 9.15
CA ARG A 225 21.56 3.22 9.70
C ARG A 225 22.58 2.07 9.67
N GLU A 226 22.17 0.85 10.00
CA GLU A 226 23.02 -0.35 9.88
C GLU A 226 23.48 -0.57 8.43
N VAL A 227 22.55 -0.51 7.46
CA VAL A 227 22.86 -0.66 6.04
C VAL A 227 23.83 0.43 5.57
N ALA A 228 23.64 1.68 5.98
CA ALA A 228 24.55 2.78 5.66
C ALA A 228 25.97 2.53 6.22
N ALA A 229 26.07 2.05 7.46
CA ALA A 229 27.36 1.70 8.09
C ALA A 229 28.04 0.54 7.37
N ASP A 230 27.29 -0.49 6.95
CA ASP A 230 27.84 -1.62 6.20
C ASP A 230 28.34 -1.20 4.81
N LEU A 231 27.58 -0.38 4.06
CA LEU A 231 28.02 0.17 2.77
C LEU A 231 29.28 1.02 2.90
N ALA A 232 29.38 1.82 3.97
CA ALA A 232 30.59 2.58 4.26
C ALA A 232 31.81 1.69 4.56
N LYS A 233 31.64 0.60 5.33
CA LYS A 233 32.70 -0.39 5.60
C LYS A 233 33.09 -1.15 4.32
N LEU A 234 32.13 -1.54 3.51
CA LEU A 234 32.37 -2.16 2.19
C LEU A 234 33.21 -1.25 1.30
N ALA A 235 32.89 0.04 1.23
CA ALA A 235 33.64 1.00 0.41
C ALA A 235 35.10 1.15 0.86
N ARG A 236 35.38 1.09 2.19
CA ARG A 236 36.75 1.14 2.74
C ARG A 236 37.49 -0.19 2.70
N GLY A 237 36.79 -1.30 2.46
CA GLY A 237 37.39 -2.63 2.52
C GLY A 237 37.41 -3.26 3.93
N ASP A 238 36.80 -2.62 4.92
CA ASP A 238 36.73 -3.10 6.31
C ASP A 238 35.72 -4.25 6.49
N LEU A 239 34.88 -4.51 5.47
CA LEU A 239 33.89 -5.57 5.45
C LEU A 239 33.92 -6.30 4.10
N GLY A 240 33.90 -7.63 4.12
CA GLY A 240 33.82 -8.47 2.93
C GLY A 240 32.39 -8.50 2.35
N ALA A 241 32.24 -8.46 1.01
CA ALA A 241 30.94 -8.50 0.37
C ALA A 241 30.17 -9.81 0.66
N VAL A 242 30.86 -10.94 0.73
CA VAL A 242 30.26 -12.25 1.07
C VAL A 242 29.78 -12.26 2.52
N GLU A 243 30.61 -11.77 3.45
CA GLU A 243 30.24 -11.66 4.86
C GLU A 243 29.04 -10.75 5.07
N ALA A 244 29.02 -9.58 4.41
CA ALA A 244 27.88 -8.67 4.44
C ALA A 244 26.61 -9.32 3.87
N ALA A 245 26.73 -10.05 2.76
CA ALA A 245 25.60 -10.74 2.15
C ALA A 245 25.01 -11.82 3.08
N GLN A 246 25.85 -12.62 3.74
CA GLN A 246 25.40 -13.60 4.72
C GLN A 246 24.65 -12.95 5.89
N ARG A 247 25.16 -11.83 6.40
CA ARG A 247 24.47 -11.06 7.46
C ARG A 247 23.13 -10.50 6.97
N TRP A 248 23.08 -9.94 5.76
CA TRP A 248 21.88 -9.34 5.21
C TRP A 248 20.78 -10.34 4.88
N THR A 249 21.17 -11.61 4.65
CA THR A 249 20.24 -12.70 4.31
C THR A 249 19.94 -13.65 5.46
N ALA A 250 20.48 -13.41 6.65
CA ALA A 250 20.26 -14.25 7.82
C ALA A 250 18.84 -14.12 8.44
N GLY A 251 18.13 -13.03 8.14
CA GLY A 251 16.79 -12.75 8.66
C GLY A 251 15.79 -12.44 7.54
N ASP A 252 14.58 -12.06 7.94
CA ASP A 252 13.48 -11.77 7.02
C ASP A 252 13.54 -10.34 6.46
N ASP A 253 14.50 -9.52 6.86
CA ASP A 253 14.64 -8.11 6.52
C ASP A 253 15.47 -7.84 5.26
N THR A 254 15.91 -8.88 4.54
CA THR A 254 16.77 -8.79 3.33
C THR A 254 16.22 -7.82 2.30
N ALA A 255 14.91 -7.92 1.99
CA ALA A 255 14.28 -7.04 1.00
C ALA A 255 14.27 -5.56 1.45
N MET A 256 14.15 -5.31 2.76
CA MET A 256 14.19 -3.98 3.34
C MET A 256 15.62 -3.42 3.33
N ARG A 257 16.63 -4.23 3.64
CA ARG A 257 18.06 -3.86 3.55
C ARG A 257 18.42 -3.43 2.12
N LEU A 258 18.01 -4.21 1.12
CA LEU A 258 18.22 -3.87 -0.29
C LEU A 258 17.50 -2.60 -0.70
N ARG A 259 16.29 -2.36 -0.20
CA ARG A 259 15.56 -1.12 -0.42
C ARG A 259 16.32 0.08 0.14
N HIS A 260 16.74 0.00 1.41
CA HIS A 260 17.53 1.06 2.04
C HIS A 260 18.86 1.30 1.33
N ALA A 261 19.54 0.26 0.90
CA ALA A 261 20.78 0.36 0.16
C ALA A 261 20.57 1.07 -1.20
N ALA A 262 19.53 0.70 -1.95
CA ALA A 262 19.16 1.37 -3.19
C ALA A 262 18.86 2.86 -2.96
N ASP A 263 18.07 3.18 -1.93
CA ASP A 263 17.72 4.55 -1.60
C ASP A 263 18.92 5.39 -1.15
N LEU A 264 19.90 4.80 -0.46
CA LEU A 264 21.16 5.44 -0.08
C LEU A 264 22.04 5.71 -1.31
N ALA A 265 22.16 4.76 -2.23
CA ALA A 265 22.90 4.94 -3.48
C ALA A 265 22.31 6.09 -4.33
N LEU A 266 20.99 6.17 -4.42
CA LEU A 266 20.33 7.24 -5.15
C LEU A 266 20.49 8.60 -4.45
N ALA A 267 20.44 8.65 -3.12
CA ALA A 267 20.68 9.87 -2.35
C ALA A 267 22.11 10.35 -2.53
N GLU A 268 23.10 9.45 -2.51
CA GLU A 268 24.50 9.77 -2.81
C GLU A 268 24.64 10.31 -4.23
N ALA A 269 24.04 9.62 -5.23
CA ALA A 269 24.10 10.06 -6.63
C ALA A 269 23.55 11.49 -6.82
N ALA A 270 22.46 11.84 -6.12
CA ALA A 270 21.85 13.17 -6.22
C ALA A 270 22.73 14.29 -5.64
N SER A 271 23.66 13.97 -4.74
CA SER A 271 24.62 14.94 -4.14
C SER A 271 25.89 15.16 -4.96
N LEU A 272 26.12 14.35 -6.01
CA LEU A 272 27.34 14.39 -6.78
C LEU A 272 27.20 15.24 -8.04
N THR A 273 28.36 15.83 -8.46
CA THR A 273 28.49 16.53 -9.74
C THR A 273 29.27 15.74 -10.79
N ALA A 274 29.93 14.63 -10.41
CA ALA A 274 30.74 13.80 -11.28
C ALA A 274 29.86 12.78 -12.09
N PRO A 275 29.69 12.96 -13.41
CA PRO A 275 28.74 12.16 -14.21
C PRO A 275 29.05 10.66 -14.22
N ALA A 276 30.33 10.27 -14.15
CA ALA A 276 30.74 8.87 -14.16
C ALA A 276 30.27 8.14 -12.89
N ARG A 277 30.46 8.76 -11.70
CA ARG A 277 30.01 8.19 -10.43
C ARG A 277 28.49 8.18 -10.29
N MET A 278 27.83 9.23 -10.78
CA MET A 278 26.35 9.27 -10.82
C MET A 278 25.78 8.10 -11.63
N ARG A 279 26.32 7.83 -12.85
CA ARG A 279 25.87 6.70 -13.67
C ARG A 279 26.11 5.36 -13.00
N LYS A 280 27.23 5.20 -12.29
CA LYS A 280 27.56 3.97 -11.57
C LYS A 280 26.58 3.72 -10.42
N LEU A 281 26.28 4.73 -9.60
CA LEU A 281 25.31 4.63 -8.51
C LEU A 281 23.87 4.40 -9.03
N ALA A 282 23.49 5.02 -10.16
CA ALA A 282 22.22 4.75 -10.82
C ALA A 282 22.11 3.30 -11.30
N ALA A 283 23.15 2.79 -11.96
CA ALA A 283 23.19 1.39 -12.39
C ALA A 283 23.15 0.41 -11.21
N TRP A 284 23.81 0.76 -10.10
CA TRP A 284 23.78 -0.03 -8.88
C TRP A 284 22.39 0.01 -8.21
N PHE A 285 21.73 1.17 -8.19
CA PHE A 285 20.33 1.31 -7.75
C PHE A 285 19.40 0.37 -8.52
N ASP A 286 19.53 0.33 -9.86
CA ASP A 286 18.74 -0.57 -10.70
C ASP A 286 19.06 -2.05 -10.41
N ALA A 287 20.35 -2.37 -10.20
CA ALA A 287 20.77 -3.72 -9.83
C ALA A 287 20.18 -4.13 -8.46
N ALA A 288 20.21 -3.26 -7.47
CA ALA A 288 19.63 -3.52 -6.13
C ALA A 288 18.12 -3.78 -6.20
N ASN A 289 17.39 -3.03 -7.03
CA ASN A 289 15.96 -3.26 -7.24
C ASN A 289 15.69 -4.59 -7.97
N ARG A 290 16.47 -4.93 -9.00
CA ARG A 290 16.39 -6.25 -9.67
C ARG A 290 16.70 -7.40 -8.70
N THR A 291 17.73 -7.26 -7.87
CA THR A 291 18.07 -8.27 -6.85
C THR A 291 16.90 -8.46 -5.88
N ARG A 292 16.24 -7.38 -5.45
CA ARG A 292 15.06 -7.45 -4.58
C ARG A 292 13.88 -8.19 -5.24
N GLU A 293 13.67 -8.02 -6.54
CA GLU A 293 12.67 -8.77 -7.30
C GLU A 293 13.03 -10.26 -7.41
N LEU A 294 14.31 -10.58 -7.61
CA LEU A 294 14.80 -11.96 -7.66
C LEU A 294 14.59 -12.70 -6.33
N LEU A 295 14.58 -12.02 -5.19
CA LEU A 295 14.26 -12.66 -3.89
C LEU A 295 12.84 -13.24 -3.81
N GLN A 296 11.95 -12.87 -4.73
CA GLN A 296 10.61 -13.46 -4.84
C GLN A 296 10.62 -14.80 -5.61
N THR A 297 11.75 -15.20 -6.14
CA THR A 297 11.94 -16.44 -6.91
C THR A 297 12.75 -17.47 -6.08
N THR A 298 13.07 -18.61 -6.66
CA THR A 298 13.86 -19.69 -6.03
C THR A 298 15.37 -19.45 -6.03
N VAL A 299 15.82 -18.23 -6.29
CA VAL A 299 17.25 -17.86 -6.33
C VAL A 299 17.87 -17.95 -4.92
N ARG A 300 19.14 -18.30 -4.85
CA ARG A 300 19.90 -18.21 -3.57
C ARG A 300 20.17 -16.76 -3.22
N ALA A 301 19.49 -16.28 -2.19
CA ALA A 301 19.51 -14.88 -1.74
C ALA A 301 20.94 -14.42 -1.40
N ASP A 302 21.72 -15.27 -0.70
CA ASP A 302 23.08 -14.96 -0.26
C ASP A 302 24.02 -14.68 -1.45
N LEU A 303 23.89 -15.44 -2.55
CA LEU A 303 24.71 -15.25 -3.75
C LEU A 303 24.30 -14.00 -4.53
N ALA A 304 23.01 -13.78 -4.71
CA ALA A 304 22.51 -12.60 -5.43
C ALA A 304 22.86 -11.29 -4.70
N VAL A 305 22.78 -11.28 -3.36
CA VAL A 305 23.19 -10.13 -2.54
C VAL A 305 24.71 -9.97 -2.56
N ALA A 306 25.50 -11.04 -2.50
CA ALA A 306 26.96 -10.97 -2.57
C ALA A 306 27.44 -10.36 -3.91
N GLU A 307 26.86 -10.78 -5.04
CA GLU A 307 27.16 -10.22 -6.37
C GLU A 307 26.88 -8.69 -6.40
N LEU A 308 25.71 -8.27 -5.89
CA LEU A 308 25.37 -6.86 -5.79
C LEU A 308 26.36 -6.06 -4.94
N LEU A 309 26.76 -6.60 -3.77
CA LEU A 309 27.67 -5.91 -2.85
C LEU A 309 29.13 -5.89 -3.36
N LEU A 310 29.55 -6.86 -4.17
CA LEU A 310 30.83 -6.81 -4.87
C LEU A 310 30.88 -5.63 -5.84
N ALA A 311 29.80 -5.36 -6.54
CA ALA A 311 29.70 -4.23 -7.46
C ALA A 311 29.69 -2.85 -6.76
N TRP A 312 29.47 -2.78 -5.45
CA TRP A 312 29.54 -1.54 -4.67
C TRP A 312 30.96 -0.96 -4.59
N ARG A 313 31.95 -1.83 -4.50
CA ARG A 313 33.38 -1.47 -4.41
C ARG A 313 34.01 -0.97 -5.71
N GLY A 314 33.50 -1.42 -6.82
CA GLY A 314 34.00 -1.08 -8.17
C GLY A 314 33.55 0.34 -8.61
#